data_e1b096ba2b8e149c3510acf34b4e6ec3
#
_entry.id   e1b096ba2b8e149c3510acf34b4e6ec3
#
_cell.length_a   1.000
_cell.length_b   1.000
_cell.length_c   1.000
_cell.angle_alpha   90.00
_cell.angle_beta   90.00
_cell.angle_gamma   90.00
#
_symmetry.space_group_name_H-M   'P 1'
#
loop_
_entity.id
_entity.type
_entity.pdbx_description
1 polymer ?
#
loop_
_entity_poly.entity_id
_entity_poly.type
_entity_poly.pdbx_seq_one_letter_code
_entity_poly.pdbx_strand_id
1 'polypeptide(L)'
;MKTKEFAFISYILLILSCVNEDNEKIAVDVNYRESNLPIITINTYGEEIPDEPRIDAYMGIIDNGNVVNKIDDVFNDYDGKITIEKRGNSSQDQEKPPYRFETVDGNGENNNVQLLGLPEENDWILYAPWSDKSLIRNVLIYSLSNEMGRYAPRSKFVELYLNDEYRGVYVLMEKIKRDKNRVPISSLDPNENSGDDLTGGYILKFDWAETGDNNGGFNSLVDDMRYNYHYPKPDEISSQQENYIKSYINNFESVMNSNNYNSDDGYSQLIDVSSFIDFIILQEISRNVDAYGLSTYIYKDKESINNKLIAGPIWDFNHGFGNCDYFKAWQTEGWNIGYIYDDMDQRAFWWLKLWNDQNFISMIKDRYIDLRGSVLSTNNINSKIDEYVSLLGNSVDKNFTKWPILGEYIWPNYEVFESHEEEIKYLKLWINNRLNWMDSELN
;
A
#
# COMPACT_ATOMS: atom_id res chain seq x y z
N MET A 1 -31.42 -72.14 -58.98
CA MET A 1 -30.71 -72.41 -57.75
C MET A 1 -29.61 -71.37 -57.61
N LYS A 2 -29.79 -70.38 -56.76
CA LYS A 2 -28.80 -69.35 -56.47
C LYS A 2 -28.45 -69.42 -55.00
N THR A 3 -27.24 -69.79 -54.70
CA THR A 3 -26.64 -69.82 -53.38
C THR A 3 -26.37 -68.39 -52.92
N LYS A 4 -26.86 -68.05 -51.76
CA LYS A 4 -26.54 -66.79 -51.08
C LYS A 4 -25.40 -67.04 -50.09
N GLU A 5 -24.28 -66.34 -50.29
CA GLU A 5 -23.18 -66.27 -49.33
C GLU A 5 -23.56 -65.27 -48.27
N PHE A 6 -23.42 -65.65 -47.00
CA PHE A 6 -23.52 -64.76 -45.83
C PHE A 6 -22.11 -64.32 -45.46
N ALA A 7 -21.87 -62.99 -45.57
CA ALA A 7 -20.65 -62.37 -45.06
C ALA A 7 -20.84 -62.03 -43.56
N PHE A 8 -19.99 -62.60 -42.70
CA PHE A 8 -19.88 -62.23 -41.29
C PHE A 8 -19.01 -60.99 -41.16
N ILE A 9 -19.60 -59.87 -40.74
CA ILE A 9 -18.87 -58.66 -40.36
C ILE A 9 -18.60 -58.74 -38.85
N SER A 10 -17.30 -58.93 -38.51
CA SER A 10 -16.85 -58.89 -37.12
C SER A 10 -16.64 -57.45 -36.70
N TYR A 11 -17.45 -56.92 -35.80
CA TYR A 11 -17.29 -55.63 -35.13
C TYR A 11 -16.26 -55.79 -34.02
N ILE A 12 -15.08 -55.21 -34.21
CA ILE A 12 -14.08 -55.01 -33.15
C ILE A 12 -14.51 -53.76 -32.39
N LEU A 13 -15.03 -53.89 -31.17
CA LEU A 13 -15.21 -52.79 -30.23
C LEU A 13 -13.84 -52.38 -29.67
N LEU A 14 -13.32 -51.26 -30.11
CA LEU A 14 -12.24 -50.56 -29.44
C LEU A 14 -12.81 -49.89 -28.17
N ILE A 15 -12.55 -50.47 -27.03
CA ILE A 15 -12.76 -49.80 -25.73
C ILE A 15 -11.61 -48.81 -25.56
N LEU A 16 -11.88 -47.52 -25.82
CA LEU A 16 -11.06 -46.42 -25.36
C LEU A 16 -11.26 -46.31 -23.84
N SER A 17 -10.29 -46.83 -23.10
CA SER A 17 -10.14 -46.50 -21.67
C SER A 17 -9.72 -45.05 -21.58
N CYS A 18 -10.61 -44.16 -21.21
CA CYS A 18 -10.25 -42.87 -20.67
C CYS A 18 -9.54 -43.12 -19.33
N VAL A 19 -8.24 -42.96 -19.34
CA VAL A 19 -7.48 -42.78 -18.11
C VAL A 19 -7.84 -41.37 -17.62
N ASN A 20 -8.69 -41.28 -16.62
CA ASN A 20 -8.78 -40.09 -15.81
C ASN A 20 -7.43 -39.96 -15.11
N GLU A 21 -6.59 -39.04 -15.56
CA GLU A 21 -5.54 -38.49 -14.71
C GLU A 21 -6.25 -37.66 -13.64
N ASP A 22 -6.69 -38.31 -12.58
CA ASP A 22 -6.92 -37.64 -11.32
C ASP A 22 -5.56 -37.11 -10.88
N ASN A 23 -5.28 -35.84 -11.17
CA ASN A 23 -4.25 -35.08 -10.49
C ASN A 23 -4.65 -35.03 -9.00
N GLU A 24 -4.35 -36.08 -8.25
CA GLU A 24 -4.25 -35.98 -6.80
C GLU A 24 -3.25 -34.86 -6.53
N LYS A 25 -3.77 -33.66 -6.17
CA LYS A 25 -2.92 -32.62 -5.56
C LYS A 25 -2.29 -33.32 -4.35
N ILE A 26 -1.00 -33.60 -4.44
CA ILE A 26 -0.22 -34.13 -3.32
C ILE A 26 -0.43 -33.09 -2.21
N ALA A 27 -1.13 -33.48 -1.16
CA ALA A 27 -1.31 -32.63 0.01
C ALA A 27 0.11 -32.40 0.58
N VAL A 28 0.64 -31.21 0.40
CA VAL A 28 1.89 -30.81 1.02
C VAL A 28 1.62 -30.81 2.52
N ASP A 29 2.34 -31.63 3.27
CA ASP A 29 2.29 -31.63 4.72
C ASP A 29 2.96 -30.33 5.22
N VAL A 30 2.11 -29.33 5.44
CA VAL A 30 2.54 -27.95 5.77
C VAL A 30 2.82 -27.87 7.26
N ASN A 31 4.08 -27.71 7.62
CA ASN A 31 4.46 -27.45 9.00
C ASN A 31 4.20 -25.99 9.39
N TYR A 32 3.05 -25.74 10.00
CA TYR A 32 2.68 -24.42 10.51
C TYR A 32 3.45 -24.00 11.77
N ARG A 33 4.22 -24.86 12.40
CA ARG A 33 4.93 -24.54 13.66
C ARG A 33 6.29 -23.91 13.46
N GLU A 34 6.79 -23.85 12.24
CA GLU A 34 8.10 -23.30 11.88
C GLU A 34 7.98 -22.28 10.76
N SER A 35 8.77 -21.22 10.77
CA SER A 35 8.75 -20.15 9.79
C SER A 35 10.15 -19.63 9.46
N ASN A 36 10.38 -19.33 8.19
CA ASN A 36 11.53 -18.53 7.74
C ASN A 36 11.32 -17.02 7.95
N LEU A 37 10.08 -16.59 8.17
CA LEU A 37 9.72 -15.21 8.52
C LEU A 37 9.60 -15.07 10.05
N PRO A 38 9.75 -13.86 10.59
CA PRO A 38 9.39 -13.59 11.98
C PRO A 38 7.94 -14.01 12.25
N ILE A 39 7.69 -14.52 13.45
CA ILE A 39 6.38 -14.94 13.90
C ILE A 39 5.83 -13.89 14.87
N ILE A 40 4.61 -13.41 14.58
CA ILE A 40 3.82 -12.60 15.52
C ILE A 40 2.68 -13.45 16.06
N THR A 41 2.59 -13.53 17.37
CA THR A 41 1.46 -14.16 18.07
C THR A 41 0.65 -13.08 18.76
N ILE A 42 -0.67 -13.13 18.60
CA ILE A 42 -1.61 -12.22 19.29
C ILE A 42 -2.64 -13.05 20.02
N ASN A 43 -2.82 -12.78 21.31
CA ASN A 43 -3.84 -13.40 22.14
C ASN A 43 -4.83 -12.32 22.61
N THR A 44 -6.07 -12.44 22.16
CA THR A 44 -7.19 -11.55 22.55
C THR A 44 -8.00 -12.12 23.70
N TYR A 45 -7.54 -13.19 24.33
CA TYR A 45 -8.23 -13.90 25.41
C TYR A 45 -9.64 -14.42 24.99
N GLY A 46 -9.80 -14.67 23.69
CA GLY A 46 -11.06 -15.16 23.10
C GLY A 46 -12.03 -14.08 22.69
N GLU A 47 -11.67 -12.81 22.82
CA GLU A 47 -12.48 -11.70 22.29
C GLU A 47 -12.30 -11.57 20.78
N GLU A 48 -13.40 -11.27 20.07
CA GLU A 48 -13.34 -10.93 18.65
C GLU A 48 -12.78 -9.53 18.47
N ILE A 49 -11.83 -9.36 17.53
CA ILE A 49 -11.27 -8.05 17.23
C ILE A 49 -12.32 -7.22 16.49
N PRO A 50 -12.81 -6.10 17.05
CA PRO A 50 -13.81 -5.24 16.42
C PRO A 50 -13.16 -4.29 15.39
N ASP A 51 -14.00 -3.54 14.67
CA ASP A 51 -13.58 -2.35 13.94
C ASP A 51 -13.22 -1.21 14.90
N GLU A 52 -14.14 -0.87 15.80
CA GLU A 52 -13.96 0.10 16.89
C GLU A 52 -14.85 -0.27 18.09
N PRO A 53 -14.47 0.04 19.32
CA PRO A 53 -13.15 0.52 19.78
C PRO A 53 -12.12 -0.62 19.85
N ARG A 54 -10.84 -0.27 19.99
CA ARG A 54 -9.77 -1.24 20.24
C ARG A 54 -10.03 -2.07 21.48
N ILE A 55 -9.58 -3.32 21.44
CA ILE A 55 -9.56 -4.22 22.58
C ILE A 55 -8.13 -4.45 23.08
N ASP A 56 -8.00 -4.83 24.34
CA ASP A 56 -6.72 -5.27 24.91
C ASP A 56 -6.33 -6.64 24.38
N ALA A 57 -5.05 -6.81 24.08
CA ALA A 57 -4.48 -8.08 23.68
C ALA A 57 -3.03 -8.21 24.16
N TYR A 58 -2.47 -9.41 24.03
CA TYR A 58 -1.06 -9.67 24.30
C TYR A 58 -0.38 -10.09 23.01
N MET A 59 0.79 -9.54 22.74
CA MET A 59 1.57 -9.84 21.54
C MET A 59 2.96 -10.35 21.92
N GLY A 60 3.39 -11.42 21.24
CA GLY A 60 4.76 -11.89 21.23
C GLY A 60 5.33 -11.89 19.83
N ILE A 61 6.60 -11.51 19.69
CA ILE A 61 7.33 -11.57 18.42
C ILE A 61 8.57 -12.43 18.58
N ILE A 62 8.75 -13.38 17.65
CA ILE A 62 9.90 -14.26 17.53
C ILE A 62 10.64 -13.92 16.25
N ASP A 63 11.89 -13.51 16.35
CA ASP A 63 12.81 -13.31 15.22
C ASP A 63 14.20 -13.84 15.56
N ASN A 64 14.52 -15.04 15.08
CA ASN A 64 15.81 -15.69 15.26
C ASN A 64 16.81 -15.31 14.13
N GLY A 65 16.50 -14.28 13.36
CA GLY A 65 17.32 -13.81 12.23
C GLY A 65 17.39 -14.85 11.12
N ASN A 66 18.57 -15.39 10.86
CA ASN A 66 18.78 -16.37 9.77
C ASN A 66 18.46 -17.83 10.18
N VAL A 67 17.89 -18.05 11.35
CA VAL A 67 17.49 -19.37 11.84
C VAL A 67 15.97 -19.49 11.76
N VAL A 68 15.48 -20.69 11.50
CA VAL A 68 14.04 -20.98 11.47
C VAL A 68 13.42 -20.60 12.82
N ASN A 69 12.37 -19.79 12.77
CA ASN A 69 11.55 -19.44 13.93
C ASN A 69 10.55 -20.55 14.22
N LYS A 70 10.35 -20.88 15.49
CA LYS A 70 9.35 -21.85 15.93
C LYS A 70 8.34 -21.20 16.85
N ILE A 71 7.07 -21.57 16.72
CA ILE A 71 5.99 -20.98 17.51
C ILE A 71 6.20 -21.15 19.04
N ASP A 72 6.98 -22.14 19.46
CA ASP A 72 7.30 -22.41 20.85
C ASP A 72 8.61 -21.74 21.32
N ASP A 73 9.30 -21.01 20.45
CA ASP A 73 10.49 -20.26 20.83
C ASP A 73 10.11 -19.10 21.77
N VAL A 74 11.09 -18.64 22.54
CA VAL A 74 10.90 -17.49 23.42
C VAL A 74 10.71 -16.23 22.59
N PHE A 75 9.76 -15.39 22.97
CA PHE A 75 9.61 -14.06 22.41
C PHE A 75 10.88 -13.25 22.65
N ASN A 76 11.53 -12.81 21.59
CA ASN A 76 12.86 -12.20 21.65
C ASN A 76 12.97 -10.83 20.99
N ASP A 77 11.92 -10.40 20.26
CA ASP A 77 11.83 -9.04 19.69
C ASP A 77 10.80 -8.18 20.45
N TYR A 78 9.62 -8.73 20.73
CA TYR A 78 8.59 -8.10 21.55
C TYR A 78 7.85 -9.12 22.42
N ASP A 79 7.53 -8.72 23.65
CA ASP A 79 6.78 -9.52 24.62
C ASP A 79 5.99 -8.58 25.54
N GLY A 80 4.72 -8.29 25.19
CA GLY A 80 3.98 -7.26 25.92
C GLY A 80 2.52 -7.05 25.49
N LYS A 81 1.92 -6.06 26.14
CA LYS A 81 0.54 -5.67 25.89
C LYS A 81 0.40 -4.81 24.63
N ILE A 82 -0.71 -4.96 23.96
CA ILE A 82 -1.14 -4.12 22.84
C ILE A 82 -2.63 -3.78 22.98
N THR A 83 -3.07 -2.76 22.29
CA THR A 83 -4.48 -2.57 21.93
C THR A 83 -4.62 -2.80 20.42
N ILE A 84 -5.70 -3.47 19.98
CA ILE A 84 -5.87 -3.90 18.59
C ILE A 84 -7.30 -3.73 18.10
N GLU A 85 -7.45 -3.42 16.80
CA GLU A 85 -8.73 -3.35 16.09
C GLU A 85 -8.54 -3.73 14.62
N LYS A 86 -9.62 -4.07 13.92
CA LYS A 86 -9.63 -4.17 12.46
C LYS A 86 -9.39 -2.80 11.86
N ARG A 87 -8.91 -2.77 10.63
CA ARG A 87 -8.73 -1.51 9.90
C ARG A 87 -9.09 -1.63 8.43
N GLY A 88 -9.29 -0.45 7.82
CA GLY A 88 -9.62 -0.30 6.41
C GLY A 88 -11.11 -0.07 6.20
N ASN A 89 -11.50 0.38 5.01
CA ASN A 89 -12.90 0.58 4.68
C ASN A 89 -13.50 -0.78 4.25
N SER A 90 -13.31 -1.20 3.00
CA SER A 90 -13.79 -2.49 2.50
C SER A 90 -12.90 -3.68 2.88
N SER A 91 -11.63 -3.45 3.18
CA SER A 91 -10.67 -4.52 3.48
C SER A 91 -10.90 -5.19 4.84
N GLN A 92 -11.56 -4.53 5.79
CA GLN A 92 -11.86 -5.12 7.10
C GLN A 92 -12.88 -6.26 7.03
N ASP A 93 -13.71 -6.31 5.96
CA ASP A 93 -14.72 -7.34 5.72
C ASP A 93 -14.16 -8.57 5.01
N GLN A 94 -12.88 -8.57 4.64
CA GLN A 94 -12.21 -9.71 4.00
C GLN A 94 -12.03 -10.87 4.99
N GLU A 95 -11.98 -12.11 4.49
CA GLU A 95 -11.70 -13.30 5.32
C GLU A 95 -10.34 -13.22 6.02
N LYS A 96 -9.40 -12.50 5.41
CA LYS A 96 -8.10 -12.17 5.97
C LYS A 96 -8.02 -10.65 6.21
N PRO A 97 -8.61 -10.13 7.31
CA PRO A 97 -8.66 -8.69 7.56
C PRO A 97 -7.29 -8.15 7.99
N PRO A 98 -6.96 -6.90 7.62
CA PRO A 98 -5.84 -6.17 8.20
C PRO A 98 -6.19 -5.63 9.58
N TYR A 99 -5.15 -5.39 10.40
CA TYR A 99 -5.29 -4.87 11.76
C TYR A 99 -4.45 -3.61 11.95
N ARG A 100 -4.86 -2.76 12.88
CA ARG A 100 -4.00 -1.73 13.49
C ARG A 100 -3.88 -2.01 14.98
N PHE A 101 -2.70 -1.78 15.52
CA PHE A 101 -2.47 -1.99 16.93
C PHE A 101 -1.53 -0.92 17.49
N GLU A 102 -1.64 -0.72 18.81
CA GLU A 102 -0.70 0.10 19.56
C GLU A 102 -0.04 -0.72 20.66
N THR A 103 1.28 -0.59 20.76
CA THR A 103 2.02 -1.12 21.90
C THR A 103 1.81 -0.22 23.11
N VAL A 104 1.47 -0.84 24.26
CA VAL A 104 1.16 -0.14 25.50
C VAL A 104 1.98 -0.68 26.67
N ASP A 105 2.21 0.16 27.67
CA ASP A 105 2.88 -0.23 28.89
C ASP A 105 1.94 -0.94 29.89
N GLY A 106 2.45 -1.24 31.10
CA GLY A 106 1.67 -1.89 32.15
C GLY A 106 0.44 -1.10 32.63
N ASN A 107 0.41 0.20 32.39
CA ASN A 107 -0.67 1.10 32.77
C ASN A 107 -1.67 1.35 31.61
N GLY A 108 -1.39 0.83 30.43
CA GLY A 108 -2.18 1.07 29.22
C GLY A 108 -1.81 2.37 28.47
N GLU A 109 -0.69 3.00 28.84
CA GLU A 109 -0.18 4.17 28.14
C GLU A 109 0.69 3.78 26.95
N ASN A 110 0.78 4.66 25.94
CA ASN A 110 1.58 4.42 24.75
C ASN A 110 3.03 4.06 25.08
N ASN A 111 3.52 2.99 24.50
CA ASN A 111 4.87 2.48 24.69
C ASN A 111 5.61 2.39 23.35
N ASN A 112 6.46 3.39 23.07
CA ASN A 112 7.26 3.39 21.84
C ASN A 112 8.34 2.31 21.94
N VAL A 113 8.30 1.36 21.00
CA VAL A 113 9.24 0.25 20.92
C VAL A 113 9.72 0.03 19.48
N GLN A 114 10.91 -0.54 19.33
CA GLN A 114 11.33 -1.08 18.05
C GLN A 114 10.68 -2.44 17.84
N LEU A 115 10.16 -2.67 16.64
CA LEU A 115 9.66 -3.98 16.22
C LEU A 115 10.42 -4.43 14.97
N LEU A 116 11.04 -5.60 15.02
CA LEU A 116 11.79 -6.19 13.90
C LEU A 116 12.82 -5.22 13.28
N GLY A 117 13.46 -4.41 14.12
CA GLY A 117 14.44 -3.41 13.70
C GLY A 117 13.85 -2.17 13.01
N LEU A 118 12.54 -2.01 12.96
CA LEU A 118 11.90 -0.76 12.55
C LEU A 118 12.06 0.29 13.66
N PRO A 119 12.16 1.58 13.33
CA PRO A 119 12.32 2.63 14.32
C PRO A 119 11.20 2.63 15.36
N GLU A 120 11.58 2.95 16.61
CA GLU A 120 10.66 2.97 17.75
C GLU A 120 9.42 3.85 17.52
N GLU A 121 8.26 3.30 17.79
CA GLU A 121 6.96 3.95 17.79
C GLU A 121 5.93 3.00 18.44
N ASN A 122 4.73 3.49 18.75
CA ASN A 122 3.67 2.66 19.32
C ASN A 122 2.59 2.24 18.31
N ASP A 123 2.35 3.01 17.26
CA ASP A 123 1.32 2.77 16.24
C ASP A 123 1.83 1.91 15.06
N TRP A 124 1.21 0.76 14.83
CA TRP A 124 1.62 -0.22 13.84
C TRP A 124 0.43 -0.77 13.05
N ILE A 125 0.71 -1.31 11.89
CA ILE A 125 -0.27 -1.97 11.03
C ILE A 125 0.21 -3.37 10.68
N LEU A 126 -0.69 -4.34 10.76
CA LEU A 126 -0.58 -5.65 10.16
C LEU A 126 -1.42 -5.64 8.88
N TYR A 127 -0.78 -5.31 7.77
CA TYR A 127 -1.44 -5.33 6.46
C TYR A 127 -1.62 -6.78 6.00
N ALA A 128 -2.81 -7.09 5.51
CA ALA A 128 -3.16 -8.40 4.96
C ALA A 128 -3.20 -8.32 3.43
N PRO A 129 -2.21 -8.87 2.70
CA PRO A 129 -2.26 -8.90 1.24
C PRO A 129 -3.27 -9.96 0.77
N TRP A 130 -4.56 -9.58 0.70
CA TRP A 130 -5.64 -10.47 0.29
C TRP A 130 -5.82 -10.49 -1.22
N SER A 131 -6.14 -9.35 -1.83
CA SER A 131 -6.28 -9.23 -3.29
C SER A 131 -4.93 -9.19 -4.02
N ASP A 132 -3.85 -8.84 -3.34
CA ASP A 132 -2.49 -8.92 -3.88
C ASP A 132 -1.88 -10.30 -3.66
N LYS A 133 -2.13 -11.22 -4.59
CA LYS A 133 -1.62 -12.60 -4.51
C LYS A 133 -0.12 -12.73 -4.75
N SER A 134 0.54 -11.66 -5.25
CA SER A 134 2.00 -11.59 -5.25
C SER A 134 2.57 -11.41 -3.85
N LEU A 135 1.78 -10.91 -2.89
CA LEU A 135 2.09 -10.54 -1.51
C LEU A 135 3.05 -9.34 -1.36
N ILE A 136 3.57 -8.75 -2.45
CA ILE A 136 4.73 -7.85 -2.40
C ILE A 136 4.50 -6.45 -2.99
N ARG A 137 3.37 -6.14 -3.64
CA ARG A 137 3.17 -4.86 -4.36
C ARG A 137 3.38 -3.64 -3.49
N ASN A 138 2.77 -3.59 -2.30
CA ASN A 138 2.96 -2.49 -1.36
C ASN A 138 4.42 -2.39 -0.87
N VAL A 139 5.01 -3.52 -0.48
CA VAL A 139 6.39 -3.57 0.02
C VAL A 139 7.38 -3.09 -1.04
N LEU A 140 7.18 -3.49 -2.29
CA LEU A 140 8.01 -3.10 -3.42
C LEU A 140 8.01 -1.59 -3.63
N ILE A 141 6.83 -0.98 -3.77
CA ILE A 141 6.75 0.46 -4.07
C ILE A 141 7.21 1.32 -2.90
N TYR A 142 6.94 0.91 -1.65
CA TYR A 142 7.43 1.62 -0.47
C TYR A 142 8.96 1.57 -0.37
N SER A 143 9.57 0.42 -0.69
CA SER A 143 11.01 0.30 -0.76
C SER A 143 11.61 1.22 -1.82
N LEU A 144 11.02 1.27 -3.03
CA LEU A 144 11.47 2.16 -4.10
C LEU A 144 11.35 3.63 -3.68
N SER A 145 10.25 4.04 -3.03
CA SER A 145 10.06 5.39 -2.51
C SER A 145 11.14 5.78 -1.50
N ASN A 146 11.42 4.89 -0.53
CA ASN A 146 12.46 5.12 0.47
C ASN A 146 13.86 5.24 -0.17
N GLU A 147 14.16 4.44 -1.21
CA GLU A 147 15.43 4.54 -1.96
C GLU A 147 15.54 5.82 -2.81
N MET A 148 14.40 6.36 -3.26
CA MET A 148 14.34 7.68 -3.90
C MET A 148 14.59 8.83 -2.92
N GLY A 149 14.66 8.54 -1.62
CA GLY A 149 14.80 9.54 -0.54
C GLY A 149 13.45 10.12 -0.09
N ARG A 150 12.32 9.47 -0.41
CA ARG A 150 10.97 9.84 0.03
C ARG A 150 10.45 8.83 1.03
N TYR A 151 10.15 9.29 2.24
CA TYR A 151 9.57 8.41 3.24
C TYR A 151 8.31 7.74 2.71
N ALA A 152 8.25 6.43 2.86
CA ALA A 152 7.08 5.59 2.75
C ALA A 152 7.13 4.56 3.89
N PRO A 153 6.01 3.96 4.30
CA PRO A 153 5.99 3.01 5.41
C PRO A 153 7.00 1.88 5.23
N ARG A 154 7.97 1.81 6.16
CA ARG A 154 8.89 0.68 6.21
C ARG A 154 8.14 -0.54 6.70
N SER A 155 8.55 -1.71 6.24
CA SER A 155 7.75 -2.91 6.44
C SER A 155 8.61 -4.17 6.58
N LYS A 156 8.00 -5.21 7.19
CA LYS A 156 8.56 -6.55 7.37
C LYS A 156 7.49 -7.60 7.09
N PHE A 157 7.81 -8.61 6.31
CA PHE A 157 6.94 -9.79 6.21
C PHE A 157 6.98 -10.58 7.51
N VAL A 158 5.82 -11.04 7.94
CA VAL A 158 5.66 -11.84 9.18
C VAL A 158 4.63 -12.94 8.95
N GLU A 159 4.69 -13.99 9.74
CA GLU A 159 3.57 -14.93 9.89
C GLU A 159 2.78 -14.57 11.14
N LEU A 160 1.45 -14.46 11.00
CA LEU A 160 0.56 -14.11 12.09
C LEU A 160 -0.15 -15.34 12.65
N TYR A 161 -0.15 -15.46 13.99
CA TYR A 161 -0.99 -16.35 14.78
C TYR A 161 -1.91 -15.51 15.65
N LEU A 162 -3.21 -15.77 15.56
CA LEU A 162 -4.22 -15.11 16.37
C LEU A 162 -4.93 -16.17 17.20
N ASN A 163 -4.84 -16.10 18.53
CA ASN A 163 -5.38 -17.09 19.46
C ASN A 163 -4.96 -18.53 19.08
N ASP A 164 -3.65 -18.71 18.86
CA ASP A 164 -3.01 -19.96 18.42
C ASP A 164 -3.40 -20.46 17.03
N GLU A 165 -4.25 -19.74 16.30
CA GLU A 165 -4.62 -20.07 14.92
C GLU A 165 -3.70 -19.35 13.93
N TYR A 166 -3.11 -20.10 13.00
CA TYR A 166 -2.34 -19.54 11.89
C TYR A 166 -3.22 -18.70 10.96
N ARG A 167 -2.82 -17.45 10.70
CA ARG A 167 -3.56 -16.49 9.88
C ARG A 167 -2.87 -16.15 8.55
N GLY A 168 -1.71 -16.74 8.26
CA GLY A 168 -0.98 -16.52 7.01
C GLY A 168 0.10 -15.45 7.09
N VAL A 169 0.62 -15.09 5.93
CA VAL A 169 1.61 -14.02 5.76
C VAL A 169 0.93 -12.67 5.89
N TYR A 170 1.44 -11.84 6.78
CA TYR A 170 1.09 -10.43 6.93
C TYR A 170 2.32 -9.56 6.69
N VAL A 171 2.09 -8.26 6.58
CA VAL A 171 3.15 -7.27 6.52
C VAL A 171 3.01 -6.36 7.74
N LEU A 172 3.95 -6.46 8.69
CA LEU A 172 4.10 -5.46 9.74
C LEU A 172 4.64 -4.20 9.10
N MET A 173 3.95 -3.08 9.26
CA MET A 173 4.34 -1.82 8.63
C MET A 173 4.01 -0.60 9.49
N GLU A 174 4.73 0.48 9.22
CA GLU A 174 4.50 1.76 9.87
C GLU A 174 3.16 2.36 9.43
N LYS A 175 2.44 2.94 10.37
CA LYS A 175 1.31 3.84 10.10
C LYS A 175 1.84 5.21 9.69
N ILE A 176 1.25 5.85 8.68
CA ILE A 176 1.54 7.25 8.38
C ILE A 176 1.15 8.09 9.60
N LYS A 177 2.09 8.84 10.14
CA LYS A 177 1.95 9.62 11.36
C LYS A 177 3.03 10.70 11.40
N ARG A 178 2.73 11.83 12.05
CA ARG A 178 3.76 12.79 12.43
C ARG A 178 4.70 12.13 13.46
N ASP A 179 5.92 11.91 13.07
CA ASP A 179 7.00 11.41 13.92
C ASP A 179 8.37 11.69 13.29
N LYS A 180 9.43 11.84 14.10
CA LYS A 180 10.80 12.09 13.64
C LYS A 180 11.33 11.07 12.64
N ASN A 181 10.85 9.83 12.72
CA ASN A 181 11.26 8.72 11.87
C ASN A 181 10.26 8.44 10.73
N ARG A 182 9.07 9.08 10.71
CA ARG A 182 8.01 8.86 9.70
C ARG A 182 7.79 10.13 8.89
N VAL A 183 6.75 10.92 9.19
CA VAL A 183 6.59 12.26 8.59
C VAL A 183 7.23 13.27 9.54
N PRO A 184 8.47 13.74 9.25
CA PRO A 184 9.30 14.44 10.23
C PRO A 184 9.00 15.96 10.25
N ILE A 185 7.74 16.31 10.44
CA ILE A 185 7.29 17.69 10.65
C ILE A 185 7.17 18.03 12.12
N SER A 186 7.15 19.33 12.41
CA SER A 186 6.96 19.85 13.76
C SER A 186 5.69 19.34 14.40
N SER A 187 5.69 19.22 15.74
CA SER A 187 4.44 19.07 16.47
C SER A 187 3.61 20.35 16.39
N LEU A 188 2.31 20.20 16.49
CA LEU A 188 1.38 21.31 16.57
C LEU A 188 0.40 21.03 17.71
N ASP A 189 0.59 21.75 18.83
CA ASP A 189 -0.26 21.65 20.00
C ASP A 189 -1.52 22.53 19.80
N PRO A 190 -2.71 22.14 20.30
CA PRO A 190 -3.93 22.94 20.19
C PRO A 190 -3.82 24.39 20.69
N ASN A 191 -2.84 24.70 21.54
CA ASN A 191 -2.58 26.03 22.05
C ASN A 191 -1.62 26.87 21.20
N GLU A 192 -1.00 26.32 20.17
CA GLU A 192 -0.07 26.98 19.26
C GLU A 192 -0.84 27.71 18.14
N ASN A 193 -1.35 28.91 18.47
CA ASN A 193 -2.32 29.63 17.63
C ASN A 193 -1.80 30.94 17.04
N SER A 194 -0.48 31.18 17.06
CA SER A 194 0.12 32.41 16.52
C SER A 194 1.59 32.25 16.18
N GLY A 195 2.11 33.17 15.39
CA GLY A 195 3.51 33.16 14.97
C GLY A 195 3.90 31.96 14.14
N ASP A 196 5.15 31.56 14.18
CA ASP A 196 5.68 30.44 13.40
C ASP A 196 5.06 29.10 13.80
N ASP A 197 4.73 28.92 15.08
CA ASP A 197 4.13 27.67 15.57
C ASP A 197 2.79 27.35 14.90
N LEU A 198 1.97 28.38 14.61
CA LEU A 198 0.70 28.20 13.87
C LEU A 198 0.92 27.68 12.44
N THR A 199 2.08 27.92 11.85
CA THR A 199 2.29 27.77 10.39
C THR A 199 2.62 26.36 9.94
N GLY A 200 2.86 25.42 10.87
CA GLY A 200 3.27 24.08 10.46
C GLY A 200 2.96 22.98 11.45
N GLY A 201 3.24 21.78 10.94
CA GLY A 201 2.82 20.53 11.56
C GLY A 201 1.47 20.06 11.06
N TYR A 202 1.19 20.15 9.75
CA TYR A 202 -0.06 19.67 9.16
C TYR A 202 0.17 18.51 8.22
N ILE A 203 -0.67 17.47 8.33
CA ILE A 203 -0.82 16.40 7.34
C ILE A 203 -2.28 16.37 6.91
N LEU A 204 -2.53 16.48 5.62
CA LEU A 204 -3.84 16.35 5.01
C LEU A 204 -3.90 15.07 4.18
N LYS A 205 -5.07 14.46 4.09
CA LYS A 205 -5.30 13.29 3.24
C LYS A 205 -6.51 13.49 2.33
N PHE A 206 -6.44 12.94 1.13
CA PHE A 206 -7.56 12.68 0.26
C PHE A 206 -7.96 11.23 0.46
N ASP A 207 -9.19 11.00 0.89
CA ASP A 207 -9.70 9.67 1.20
C ASP A 207 -11.22 9.71 1.33
N TRP A 208 -11.85 8.55 1.28
CA TRP A 208 -13.26 8.43 1.66
C TRP A 208 -13.46 9.00 3.07
N ALA A 209 -14.65 9.57 3.29
CA ALA A 209 -15.07 9.92 4.63
C ALA A 209 -15.22 8.62 5.43
N GLU A 210 -14.37 8.41 6.44
CA GLU A 210 -14.50 7.27 7.34
C GLU A 210 -15.83 7.42 8.12
N THR A 211 -16.62 6.36 8.13
CA THR A 211 -17.88 6.33 8.89
C THR A 211 -17.52 6.31 10.37
N GLY A 212 -17.91 7.37 11.11
CA GLY A 212 -17.63 7.47 12.54
C GLY A 212 -16.64 8.55 12.92
N ASP A 213 -15.72 8.95 12.06
CA ASP A 213 -14.93 10.15 12.28
C ASP A 213 -15.85 11.39 12.23
N ASN A 214 -15.75 12.23 13.24
CA ASN A 214 -16.15 13.64 13.12
C ASN A 214 -15.25 14.26 12.06
N ASN A 215 -15.68 14.12 10.79
CA ASN A 215 -14.91 14.38 9.57
C ASN A 215 -14.39 15.82 9.56
N GLY A 216 -13.36 16.07 10.36
CA GLY A 216 -12.62 17.31 10.32
C GLY A 216 -11.94 17.45 8.97
N GLY A 217 -12.16 18.58 8.35
CA GLY A 217 -11.60 18.88 7.04
C GLY A 217 -12.39 19.99 6.37
N PHE A 218 -12.03 20.29 5.13
CA PHE A 218 -12.68 21.35 4.34
C PHE A 218 -12.68 20.96 2.86
N ASN A 219 -13.62 21.53 2.12
CA ASN A 219 -13.67 21.34 0.68
C ASN A 219 -12.81 22.38 -0.03
N SER A 220 -12.26 22.01 -1.17
CA SER A 220 -11.71 22.93 -2.15
C SER A 220 -12.72 24.04 -2.49
N LEU A 221 -12.21 25.21 -2.87
CA LEU A 221 -13.04 26.29 -3.42
C LEU A 221 -13.17 26.23 -4.95
N VAL A 222 -12.44 25.33 -5.61
CA VAL A 222 -12.30 25.28 -7.06
C VAL A 222 -12.96 24.03 -7.64
N ASP A 223 -12.87 22.93 -6.94
CA ASP A 223 -13.45 21.63 -7.31
C ASP A 223 -14.16 20.98 -6.10
N ASP A 224 -14.68 19.78 -6.27
CA ASP A 224 -15.39 19.05 -5.20
C ASP A 224 -14.46 18.28 -4.26
N MET A 225 -13.13 18.49 -4.38
CA MET A 225 -12.15 17.77 -3.60
C MET A 225 -12.23 18.13 -2.11
N ARG A 226 -12.16 17.11 -1.25
CA ARG A 226 -12.14 17.29 0.20
C ARG A 226 -10.74 17.04 0.76
N TYR A 227 -10.25 17.97 1.56
CA TYR A 227 -9.03 17.88 2.37
C TYR A 227 -9.42 17.43 3.78
N ASN A 228 -9.07 16.19 4.16
CA ASN A 228 -9.32 15.65 5.49
C ASN A 228 -8.09 15.89 6.39
N TYR A 229 -8.33 16.30 7.65
CA TYR A 229 -7.23 16.41 8.61
C TYR A 229 -6.74 15.02 9.01
N HIS A 230 -5.45 14.76 8.84
CA HIS A 230 -4.80 13.58 9.35
C HIS A 230 -3.96 13.90 10.59
N TYR A 231 -3.30 15.06 10.58
CA TYR A 231 -2.61 15.63 11.74
C TYR A 231 -2.62 17.16 11.63
N PRO A 232 -2.95 17.90 12.72
CA PRO A 232 -3.56 17.39 13.96
C PRO A 232 -4.85 16.62 13.68
N LYS A 233 -5.32 15.82 14.65
CA LYS A 233 -6.61 15.14 14.52
C LYS A 233 -7.78 16.12 14.54
N PRO A 234 -8.95 15.75 13.97
CA PRO A 234 -10.13 16.62 13.92
C PRO A 234 -10.60 17.14 15.27
N ASP A 235 -10.41 16.39 16.35
CA ASP A 235 -10.78 16.74 17.71
C ASP A 235 -9.68 17.49 18.47
N GLU A 236 -8.49 17.58 17.92
CA GLU A 236 -7.32 18.26 18.50
C GLU A 236 -7.02 19.61 17.82
N ILE A 237 -7.38 19.77 16.54
CA ILE A 237 -7.07 20.98 15.78
C ILE A 237 -7.89 22.18 16.25
N SER A 238 -7.25 23.31 16.49
CA SER A 238 -7.97 24.55 16.88
C SER A 238 -8.55 25.27 15.65
N SER A 239 -9.56 26.13 15.88
CA SER A 239 -10.14 26.94 14.79
C SER A 239 -9.12 27.88 14.12
N GLN A 240 -8.10 28.34 14.83
CA GLN A 240 -7.03 29.17 14.25
C GLN A 240 -6.15 28.35 13.32
N GLN A 241 -5.80 27.12 13.72
CA GLN A 241 -5.02 26.18 12.92
C GLN A 241 -5.80 25.73 11.67
N GLU A 242 -7.10 25.42 11.82
CA GLU A 242 -7.98 25.13 10.67
C GLU A 242 -8.00 26.29 9.67
N ASN A 243 -8.21 27.51 10.16
CA ASN A 243 -8.24 28.70 9.30
C ASN A 243 -6.90 28.94 8.60
N TYR A 244 -5.78 28.71 9.27
CA TYR A 244 -4.46 28.86 8.66
C TYR A 244 -4.25 27.88 7.52
N ILE A 245 -4.38 26.56 7.78
CA ILE A 245 -4.10 25.55 6.75
C ILE A 245 -5.09 25.64 5.60
N LYS A 246 -6.36 25.89 5.86
CA LYS A 246 -7.37 26.14 4.84
C LYS A 246 -7.02 27.37 3.99
N SER A 247 -6.56 28.45 4.60
CA SER A 247 -6.15 29.67 3.87
C SER A 247 -4.93 29.41 3.01
N TYR A 248 -3.99 28.59 3.49
CA TYR A 248 -2.80 28.21 2.71
C TYR A 248 -3.19 27.39 1.47
N ILE A 249 -4.05 26.38 1.63
CA ILE A 249 -4.56 25.56 0.52
C ILE A 249 -5.36 26.41 -0.46
N ASN A 250 -6.25 27.28 0.02
CA ASN A 250 -7.02 28.19 -0.86
C ASN A 250 -6.11 29.11 -1.66
N ASN A 251 -5.01 29.60 -1.07
CA ASN A 251 -4.02 30.40 -1.79
C ASN A 251 -3.31 29.55 -2.86
N PHE A 252 -2.89 28.34 -2.52
CA PHE A 252 -2.29 27.40 -3.48
C PHE A 252 -3.25 27.12 -4.65
N GLU A 253 -4.49 26.76 -4.38
CA GLU A 253 -5.50 26.50 -5.41
C GLU A 253 -5.80 27.73 -6.25
N SER A 254 -5.86 28.92 -5.64
CA SER A 254 -6.05 30.18 -6.35
C SER A 254 -4.91 30.46 -7.33
N VAL A 255 -3.65 30.23 -6.90
CA VAL A 255 -2.48 30.34 -7.78
C VAL A 255 -2.58 29.31 -8.91
N MET A 256 -2.85 28.06 -8.59
CA MET A 256 -2.98 26.98 -9.58
C MET A 256 -4.10 27.25 -10.59
N ASN A 257 -5.19 27.88 -10.18
CA ASN A 257 -6.31 28.22 -11.06
C ASN A 257 -6.08 29.49 -11.90
N SER A 258 -5.04 30.24 -11.62
CA SER A 258 -4.69 31.44 -12.35
C SER A 258 -4.03 31.13 -13.72
N ASN A 259 -3.95 32.14 -14.58
CA ASN A 259 -3.22 32.02 -15.86
C ASN A 259 -1.68 32.07 -15.69
N ASN A 260 -1.20 32.51 -14.54
CA ASN A 260 0.22 32.66 -14.22
C ASN A 260 0.72 31.61 -13.23
N TYR A 261 0.01 30.46 -13.12
CA TYR A 261 0.29 29.43 -12.13
C TYR A 261 1.74 28.90 -12.19
N ASN A 262 2.36 28.92 -13.36
CA ASN A 262 3.71 28.42 -13.61
C ASN A 262 4.79 29.54 -13.80
N SER A 263 4.48 30.77 -13.37
CA SER A 263 5.47 31.85 -13.31
C SER A 263 6.43 31.67 -12.13
N ASP A 264 7.49 32.50 -12.07
CA ASP A 264 8.44 32.50 -10.94
C ASP A 264 7.75 32.70 -9.58
N ASP A 265 6.67 33.48 -9.54
CA ASP A 265 5.80 33.69 -8.36
C ASP A 265 4.62 32.69 -8.30
N GLY A 266 4.64 31.63 -9.08
CA GLY A 266 3.60 30.63 -9.19
C GLY A 266 3.69 29.53 -8.16
N TYR A 267 3.25 28.32 -8.55
CA TYR A 267 3.16 27.15 -7.65
C TYR A 267 4.49 26.77 -7.01
N SER A 268 5.63 27.05 -7.66
CA SER A 268 6.97 26.72 -7.17
C SER A 268 7.32 27.42 -5.85
N GLN A 269 6.58 28.48 -5.49
CA GLN A 269 6.70 29.14 -4.19
C GLN A 269 5.91 28.43 -3.09
N LEU A 270 4.91 27.62 -3.44
CA LEU A 270 3.94 27.04 -2.53
C LEU A 270 4.09 25.51 -2.34
N ILE A 271 4.73 24.82 -3.29
CA ILE A 271 4.96 23.38 -3.22
C ILE A 271 6.43 23.02 -3.31
N ASP A 272 6.84 21.92 -2.69
CA ASP A 272 8.12 21.26 -2.97
C ASP A 272 7.98 20.49 -4.28
N VAL A 273 8.38 21.15 -5.38
CA VAL A 273 8.24 20.62 -6.75
C VAL A 273 8.85 19.22 -6.88
N SER A 274 9.99 18.97 -6.22
CA SER A 274 10.67 17.68 -6.29
C SER A 274 9.87 16.55 -5.64
N SER A 275 9.12 16.84 -4.56
CA SER A 275 8.25 15.84 -3.94
C SER A 275 7.06 15.48 -4.81
N PHE A 276 6.47 16.46 -5.49
CA PHE A 276 5.36 16.24 -6.42
C PHE A 276 5.81 15.42 -7.64
N ILE A 277 7.00 15.69 -8.16
CA ILE A 277 7.61 14.92 -9.25
C ILE A 277 7.81 13.45 -8.84
N ASP A 278 8.46 13.20 -7.70
CA ASP A 278 8.70 11.84 -7.20
C ASP A 278 7.39 11.10 -6.93
N PHE A 279 6.39 11.79 -6.35
CA PHE A 279 5.06 11.23 -6.12
C PHE A 279 4.40 10.81 -7.44
N ILE A 280 4.37 11.69 -8.45
CA ILE A 280 3.79 11.38 -9.76
C ILE A 280 4.51 10.20 -10.41
N ILE A 281 5.86 10.16 -10.38
CA ILE A 281 6.62 9.05 -10.95
C ILE A 281 6.21 7.72 -10.29
N LEU A 282 6.08 7.66 -8.96
CA LEU A 282 5.67 6.46 -8.25
C LEU A 282 4.23 6.03 -8.59
N GLN A 283 3.31 6.98 -8.70
CA GLN A 283 1.93 6.69 -9.11
C GLN A 283 1.86 6.18 -10.55
N GLU A 284 2.66 6.77 -11.45
CA GLU A 284 2.64 6.39 -12.86
C GLU A 284 3.33 5.07 -13.15
N ILE A 285 4.46 4.74 -12.50
CA ILE A 285 5.11 3.43 -12.71
C ILE A 285 4.25 2.27 -12.22
N SER A 286 3.43 2.49 -11.21
CA SER A 286 2.51 1.47 -10.67
C SER A 286 1.14 1.50 -11.34
N ARG A 287 0.78 2.60 -12.01
CA ARG A 287 -0.56 2.88 -12.51
C ARG A 287 -1.63 2.61 -11.43
N ASN A 288 -1.37 3.13 -10.24
CA ASN A 288 -2.27 2.98 -9.09
C ASN A 288 -3.63 3.61 -9.37
N VAL A 289 -4.71 2.85 -9.17
CA VAL A 289 -6.09 3.28 -9.46
C VAL A 289 -6.55 4.40 -8.54
N ASP A 290 -6.08 4.43 -7.31
CA ASP A 290 -6.44 5.41 -6.28
C ASP A 290 -5.59 6.69 -6.37
N ALA A 291 -4.63 6.70 -7.29
CA ALA A 291 -3.71 7.81 -7.47
C ALA A 291 -4.44 9.15 -7.61
N TYR A 292 -3.88 10.16 -6.94
CA TYR A 292 -4.31 11.57 -7.04
C TYR A 292 -5.63 11.92 -6.34
N GLY A 293 -6.46 10.94 -5.96
CA GLY A 293 -7.79 11.16 -5.39
C GLY A 293 -8.03 10.47 -4.06
N LEU A 294 -7.58 9.24 -3.91
CA LEU A 294 -7.70 8.46 -2.68
C LEU A 294 -6.33 8.09 -2.13
N SER A 295 -6.27 7.72 -0.86
CA SER A 295 -5.03 7.29 -0.21
C SER A 295 -3.83 8.21 -0.47
N THR A 296 -4.10 9.50 -0.73
CA THR A 296 -3.13 10.51 -1.12
C THR A 296 -2.91 11.47 0.03
N TYR A 297 -1.64 11.71 0.36
CA TYR A 297 -1.23 12.57 1.46
C TYR A 297 -0.44 13.75 0.95
N ILE A 298 -0.63 14.89 1.62
CA ILE A 298 0.22 16.08 1.51
C ILE A 298 0.48 16.61 2.91
N TYR A 299 1.64 17.22 3.12
CA TYR A 299 1.97 17.77 4.43
C TYR A 299 2.74 19.09 4.33
N LYS A 300 2.73 19.86 5.40
CA LYS A 300 3.40 21.15 5.52
C LYS A 300 4.04 21.30 6.90
N ASP A 301 5.28 21.74 6.94
CA ASP A 301 5.96 22.10 8.17
C ASP A 301 5.88 23.60 8.45
N LYS A 302 6.49 24.06 9.54
CA LYS A 302 6.59 25.48 9.92
C LYS A 302 7.26 26.31 8.82
N GLU A 303 6.86 27.56 8.67
CA GLU A 303 7.43 28.48 7.67
C GLU A 303 8.94 28.64 7.85
N SER A 304 9.42 28.66 9.09
CA SER A 304 10.85 28.74 9.40
C SER A 304 11.67 27.50 8.98
N ILE A 305 11.00 26.34 8.74
CA ILE A 305 11.65 25.08 8.36
C ILE A 305 11.44 24.81 6.87
N ASN A 306 10.19 24.69 6.45
CA ASN A 306 9.83 24.51 5.05
C ASN A 306 8.40 25.02 4.80
N ASN A 307 8.29 26.19 4.18
CA ASN A 307 7.01 26.85 3.91
C ASN A 307 6.27 26.25 2.68
N LYS A 308 6.53 25.01 2.29
CA LYS A 308 5.95 24.43 1.08
C LYS A 308 5.16 23.19 1.41
N LEU A 309 4.10 22.94 0.63
CA LEU A 309 3.43 21.65 0.63
C LEU A 309 4.34 20.59 0.05
N ILE A 310 4.35 19.43 0.66
CA ILE A 310 5.12 18.26 0.22
C ILE A 310 4.11 17.15 -0.12
N ALA A 311 4.24 16.55 -1.31
CA ALA A 311 3.43 15.40 -1.71
C ALA A 311 3.96 14.11 -1.10
N GLY A 312 3.06 13.28 -0.60
CA GLY A 312 3.37 12.02 0.10
C GLY A 312 3.06 12.08 1.60
N PRO A 313 3.37 10.99 2.33
CA PRO A 313 3.89 9.71 1.85
C PRO A 313 2.92 8.98 0.91
N ILE A 314 3.47 8.08 0.10
CA ILE A 314 2.64 7.19 -0.73
C ILE A 314 1.96 6.12 0.14
N TRP A 315 0.75 5.69 -0.28
CA TRP A 315 -0.05 4.71 0.44
C TRP A 315 -0.94 3.90 -0.51
N ASP A 316 -1.17 2.62 -0.20
CA ASP A 316 -2.18 1.74 -0.79
C ASP A 316 -2.00 1.45 -2.30
N PHE A 317 -1.03 0.59 -2.61
CA PHE A 317 -0.66 0.22 -3.99
C PHE A 317 -0.97 -1.24 -4.34
N ASN A 318 -1.72 -1.94 -3.51
CA ASN A 318 -2.09 -3.34 -3.74
C ASN A 318 -2.91 -3.55 -5.02
N HIS A 319 -3.61 -2.53 -5.51
CA HIS A 319 -4.33 -2.52 -6.76
C HIS A 319 -3.51 -1.99 -7.95
N GLY A 320 -2.30 -1.52 -7.72
CA GLY A 320 -1.35 -1.11 -8.76
C GLY A 320 -0.70 -2.29 -9.50
N PHE A 321 0.21 -1.97 -10.40
CA PHE A 321 1.02 -2.94 -11.16
C PHE A 321 0.16 -4.01 -11.88
N GLY A 322 -0.95 -3.56 -12.48
CA GLY A 322 -1.82 -4.42 -13.26
C GLY A 322 -2.74 -5.35 -12.48
N ASN A 323 -2.86 -5.18 -11.16
CA ASN A 323 -3.68 -6.06 -10.31
C ASN A 323 -5.19 -5.74 -10.33
N CYS A 324 -5.62 -4.70 -11.05
CA CYS A 324 -6.99 -4.18 -10.97
C CYS A 324 -7.69 -4.24 -12.32
N ASP A 325 -8.98 -4.65 -12.35
CA ASP A 325 -9.80 -4.87 -13.52
C ASP A 325 -10.69 -3.67 -13.92
N TYR A 326 -10.58 -2.55 -13.19
CA TYR A 326 -11.29 -1.32 -13.52
C TYR A 326 -10.31 -0.16 -13.82
N PHE A 327 -10.81 0.96 -14.35
CA PHE A 327 -10.04 2.15 -14.75
C PHE A 327 -8.82 1.86 -15.62
N LYS A 328 -8.87 0.77 -16.42
CA LYS A 328 -7.78 0.34 -17.30
C LYS A 328 -6.45 0.14 -16.57
N ALA A 329 -6.47 -0.18 -15.28
CA ALA A 329 -5.27 -0.32 -14.46
C ALA A 329 -4.35 -1.46 -14.92
N TRP A 330 -4.91 -2.44 -15.63
CA TRP A 330 -4.14 -3.55 -16.23
C TRP A 330 -3.28 -3.15 -17.42
N GLN A 331 -3.57 -1.98 -18.06
CA GLN A 331 -2.82 -1.51 -19.23
C GLN A 331 -1.45 -0.99 -18.81
N THR A 332 -0.44 -1.32 -19.61
CA THR A 332 0.92 -0.83 -19.40
C THR A 332 1.18 0.51 -20.11
N GLU A 333 0.28 0.93 -21.00
CA GLU A 333 0.37 2.16 -21.77
C GLU A 333 -0.58 3.23 -21.25
N GLY A 334 -0.27 4.50 -21.55
CA GLY A 334 -1.07 5.67 -21.16
C GLY A 334 -0.75 6.19 -19.75
N TRP A 335 -0.91 7.51 -19.58
CA TRP A 335 -0.70 8.19 -18.30
C TRP A 335 -1.96 8.15 -17.45
N ASN A 336 -1.84 7.77 -16.20
CA ASN A 336 -2.96 7.73 -15.25
C ASN A 336 -3.44 9.14 -14.88
N ILE A 337 -2.50 10.07 -14.68
CA ILE A 337 -2.79 11.46 -14.31
C ILE A 337 -3.66 12.20 -15.34
N GLY A 338 -3.57 11.84 -16.62
CA GLY A 338 -4.35 12.45 -17.71
C GLY A 338 -5.73 11.83 -17.93
N TYR A 339 -6.07 10.78 -17.19
CA TYR A 339 -7.34 10.06 -17.36
C TYR A 339 -8.35 10.50 -16.30
N ILE A 340 -9.53 10.94 -16.75
CA ILE A 340 -10.74 11.06 -15.92
C ILE A 340 -11.58 9.84 -16.29
N TYR A 341 -11.79 8.92 -15.35
CA TYR A 341 -12.42 7.64 -15.62
C TYR A 341 -13.95 7.71 -15.59
N ASP A 342 -14.52 8.46 -14.65
CA ASP A 342 -15.96 8.73 -14.52
C ASP A 342 -16.21 9.90 -13.54
N ASP A 343 -17.48 10.21 -13.29
CA ASP A 343 -17.89 11.28 -12.36
C ASP A 343 -17.54 11.00 -10.88
N MET A 344 -17.10 9.79 -10.55
CA MET A 344 -16.64 9.41 -9.21
C MET A 344 -15.12 9.54 -9.03
N ASP A 345 -14.39 9.81 -10.11
CA ASP A 345 -12.93 10.02 -10.07
C ASP A 345 -12.64 11.42 -9.51
N GLN A 346 -12.66 11.52 -8.20
CA GLN A 346 -12.35 12.77 -7.48
C GLN A 346 -10.84 12.94 -7.39
N ARG A 347 -10.30 13.78 -8.27
CA ARG A 347 -8.89 14.19 -8.27
C ARG A 347 -8.78 15.70 -8.20
N ALA A 348 -7.89 16.19 -7.36
CA ALA A 348 -7.64 17.62 -7.27
C ALA A 348 -7.18 18.16 -8.66
N PHE A 349 -7.83 19.21 -9.13
CA PHE A 349 -7.63 19.79 -10.48
C PHE A 349 -6.18 20.19 -10.74
N TRP A 350 -5.43 20.53 -9.71
CA TRP A 350 -4.07 21.02 -9.82
C TRP A 350 -3.06 19.94 -10.22
N TRP A 351 -3.35 18.63 -10.06
CA TRP A 351 -2.53 17.56 -10.63
C TRP A 351 -2.47 17.67 -12.16
N LEU A 352 -3.62 17.87 -12.79
CA LEU A 352 -3.69 18.01 -14.24
C LEU A 352 -3.06 19.33 -14.72
N LYS A 353 -3.15 20.39 -13.92
CA LYS A 353 -2.46 21.66 -14.20
C LYS A 353 -0.94 21.49 -14.20
N LEU A 354 -0.38 20.81 -13.20
CA LEU A 354 1.05 20.48 -13.16
C LEU A 354 1.45 19.64 -14.38
N TRP A 355 0.65 18.63 -14.72
CA TRP A 355 0.90 17.76 -15.88
C TRP A 355 0.86 18.51 -17.22
N ASN A 356 0.14 19.61 -17.32
CA ASN A 356 0.09 20.44 -18.52
C ASN A 356 1.16 21.53 -18.60
N ASP A 357 1.97 21.68 -17.55
CA ASP A 357 3.11 22.62 -17.56
C ASP A 357 4.36 21.96 -18.17
N GLN A 358 4.83 22.52 -19.29
CA GLN A 358 5.98 21.96 -20.01
C GLN A 358 7.27 22.00 -19.20
N ASN A 359 7.45 22.99 -18.32
CA ASN A 359 8.62 23.04 -17.43
C ASN A 359 8.56 21.93 -16.39
N PHE A 360 7.38 21.69 -15.81
CA PHE A 360 7.16 20.61 -14.86
C PHE A 360 7.37 19.24 -15.50
N ILE A 361 6.85 19.02 -16.71
CA ILE A 361 7.09 17.78 -17.48
C ILE A 361 8.58 17.58 -17.80
N SER A 362 9.29 18.66 -18.17
CA SER A 362 10.75 18.56 -18.35
C SER A 362 11.47 18.10 -17.10
N MET A 363 11.09 18.63 -15.92
CA MET A 363 11.67 18.18 -14.64
C MET A 363 11.30 16.73 -14.31
N ILE A 364 10.08 16.28 -14.59
CA ILE A 364 9.68 14.86 -14.47
C ILE A 364 10.58 13.98 -15.34
N LYS A 365 10.77 14.37 -16.60
CA LYS A 365 11.61 13.66 -17.56
C LYS A 365 13.04 13.52 -17.06
N ASP A 366 13.67 14.62 -16.66
CA ASP A 366 15.04 14.61 -16.17
C ASP A 366 15.17 13.70 -14.93
N ARG A 367 14.25 13.84 -13.97
CA ARG A 367 14.23 13.01 -12.75
C ARG A 367 13.98 11.53 -13.05
N TYR A 368 13.05 11.23 -13.96
CA TYR A 368 12.75 9.86 -14.37
C TYR A 368 13.98 9.21 -15.01
N ILE A 369 14.69 9.90 -15.91
CA ILE A 369 15.91 9.39 -16.54
C ILE A 369 16.97 9.06 -15.48
N ASP A 370 17.18 9.94 -14.50
CA ASP A 370 18.12 9.69 -13.39
C ASP A 370 17.72 8.45 -12.60
N LEU A 371 16.44 8.31 -12.26
CA LEU A 371 15.93 7.17 -11.54
C LEU A 371 15.99 5.86 -12.35
N ARG A 372 15.78 5.93 -13.68
CA ARG A 372 15.95 4.78 -14.58
C ARG A 372 17.41 4.29 -14.65
N GLY A 373 18.36 5.17 -14.42
CA GLY A 373 19.78 4.82 -14.29
C GLY A 373 20.13 4.19 -12.93
N SER A 374 19.22 4.15 -11.96
CA SER A 374 19.49 3.74 -10.59
C SER A 374 18.33 2.97 -9.96
N VAL A 375 17.58 3.59 -9.05
CA VAL A 375 16.51 2.98 -8.23
C VAL A 375 15.42 2.32 -9.09
N LEU A 376 14.99 2.97 -10.16
CA LEU A 376 13.94 2.47 -11.05
C LEU A 376 14.51 1.68 -12.25
N SER A 377 15.79 1.28 -12.22
CA SER A 377 16.29 0.38 -13.27
C SER A 377 15.55 -0.95 -13.24
N THR A 378 15.28 -1.51 -14.42
CA THR A 378 14.61 -2.82 -14.56
C THR A 378 15.31 -3.90 -13.74
N ASN A 379 16.64 -3.89 -13.72
CA ASN A 379 17.44 -4.85 -12.95
C ASN A 379 17.24 -4.69 -11.46
N ASN A 380 17.24 -3.45 -10.93
CA ASN A 380 17.04 -3.21 -9.50
C ASN A 380 15.65 -3.68 -9.06
N ILE A 381 14.61 -3.30 -9.79
CA ILE A 381 13.23 -3.69 -9.47
C ILE A 381 13.08 -5.22 -9.50
N ASN A 382 13.55 -5.89 -10.56
CA ASN A 382 13.48 -7.33 -10.65
C ASN A 382 14.27 -8.04 -9.55
N SER A 383 15.46 -7.51 -9.19
CA SER A 383 16.27 -8.08 -8.09
C SER A 383 15.55 -7.96 -6.75
N LYS A 384 14.86 -6.85 -6.48
CA LYS A 384 14.04 -6.68 -5.26
C LYS A 384 12.86 -7.65 -5.22
N ILE A 385 12.18 -7.84 -6.35
CA ILE A 385 11.12 -8.84 -6.44
C ILE A 385 11.66 -10.23 -6.09
N ASP A 386 12.83 -10.62 -6.67
CA ASP A 386 13.45 -11.90 -6.38
C ASP A 386 13.89 -12.04 -4.92
N GLU A 387 14.40 -10.96 -4.32
CA GLU A 387 14.74 -10.91 -2.91
C GLU A 387 13.51 -11.15 -2.03
N TYR A 388 12.39 -10.46 -2.29
CA TYR A 388 11.15 -10.64 -1.53
C TYR A 388 10.55 -12.03 -1.69
N VAL A 389 10.57 -12.58 -2.91
CA VAL A 389 10.12 -13.96 -3.16
C VAL A 389 11.00 -14.96 -2.39
N SER A 390 12.32 -14.76 -2.40
CA SER A 390 13.25 -15.59 -1.64
C SER A 390 13.02 -15.48 -0.13
N LEU A 391 12.74 -14.27 0.36
CA LEU A 391 12.45 -14.02 1.78
C LEU A 391 11.14 -14.68 2.21
N LEU A 392 10.11 -14.61 1.38
CA LEU A 392 8.83 -15.28 1.63
C LEU A 392 8.98 -16.80 1.71
N GLY A 393 9.78 -17.40 0.84
CA GLY A 393 10.13 -18.83 0.87
C GLY A 393 8.92 -19.74 1.08
N ASN A 394 9.02 -20.68 2.00
CA ASN A 394 7.95 -21.66 2.30
C ASN A 394 6.68 -21.02 2.92
N SER A 395 6.75 -19.78 3.37
CA SER A 395 5.57 -19.07 3.92
C SER A 395 4.50 -18.81 2.85
N VAL A 396 4.88 -18.80 1.57
CA VAL A 396 3.94 -18.72 0.43
C VAL A 396 3.00 -19.93 0.42
N ASP A 397 3.55 -21.14 0.47
CA ASP A 397 2.75 -22.37 0.44
C ASP A 397 1.83 -22.47 1.67
N LYS A 398 2.32 -22.08 2.85
CA LYS A 398 1.51 -22.03 4.07
C LYS A 398 0.37 -21.02 3.95
N ASN A 399 0.66 -19.83 3.42
CA ASN A 399 -0.35 -18.80 3.22
C ASN A 399 -1.47 -19.27 2.29
N PHE A 400 -1.12 -19.86 1.15
CA PHE A 400 -2.12 -20.29 0.17
C PHE A 400 -2.74 -21.65 0.48
N THR A 401 -2.16 -22.44 1.38
CA THR A 401 -2.84 -23.59 1.99
C THR A 401 -3.90 -23.13 3.00
N LYS A 402 -3.61 -22.11 3.81
CA LYS A 402 -4.59 -21.51 4.73
C LYS A 402 -5.68 -20.74 3.98
N TRP A 403 -5.31 -20.03 2.93
CA TRP A 403 -6.19 -19.20 2.10
C TRP A 403 -6.09 -19.67 0.65
N PRO A 404 -6.91 -20.67 0.22
CA PRO A 404 -6.78 -21.27 -1.12
C PRO A 404 -7.43 -20.39 -2.20
N ILE A 405 -6.87 -19.20 -2.39
CA ILE A 405 -7.37 -18.17 -3.33
C ILE A 405 -6.59 -18.10 -4.65
N LEU A 406 -5.56 -18.92 -4.83
CA LEU A 406 -4.93 -19.10 -6.14
C LEU A 406 -5.91 -19.82 -7.08
N GLY A 407 -6.01 -19.39 -8.33
CA GLY A 407 -7.02 -19.86 -9.28
C GLY A 407 -8.41 -19.24 -9.09
N GLU A 408 -8.64 -18.45 -8.03
CA GLU A 408 -9.92 -17.83 -7.74
C GLU A 408 -9.90 -16.32 -8.03
N TYR A 409 -11.00 -15.78 -8.55
CA TYR A 409 -11.14 -14.32 -8.69
C TYR A 409 -11.39 -13.69 -7.31
N ILE A 410 -10.46 -12.84 -6.90
CA ILE A 410 -10.63 -11.96 -5.72
C ILE A 410 -10.71 -10.53 -6.23
N TRP A 411 -11.84 -9.87 -5.98
CA TRP A 411 -11.99 -8.49 -6.41
C TRP A 411 -10.85 -7.60 -5.90
N PRO A 412 -10.24 -6.79 -6.75
CA PRO A 412 -10.49 -6.51 -8.15
C PRO A 412 -9.45 -7.13 -9.12
N ASN A 413 -9.00 -8.37 -8.91
CA ASN A 413 -7.96 -8.96 -9.75
C ASN A 413 -8.31 -8.90 -11.24
N TYR A 414 -7.41 -8.38 -12.07
CA TYR A 414 -7.55 -8.40 -13.53
C TYR A 414 -7.22 -9.78 -14.10
N GLU A 415 -6.11 -10.36 -13.67
CA GLU A 415 -5.71 -11.72 -14.05
C GLU A 415 -5.83 -12.66 -12.84
N VAL A 416 -6.05 -13.93 -13.12
CA VAL A 416 -6.17 -14.98 -12.11
C VAL A 416 -5.21 -16.09 -12.48
N PHE A 417 -4.29 -16.41 -11.57
CA PHE A 417 -3.25 -17.42 -11.80
C PHE A 417 -3.37 -18.58 -10.80
N GLU A 418 -3.00 -19.78 -11.25
CA GLU A 418 -3.06 -21.00 -10.45
C GLU A 418 -1.91 -21.12 -9.44
N SER A 419 -0.86 -20.31 -9.58
CA SER A 419 0.32 -20.36 -8.72
C SER A 419 0.88 -18.97 -8.40
N HIS A 420 1.55 -18.86 -7.25
CA HIS A 420 2.29 -17.65 -6.87
C HIS A 420 3.43 -17.34 -7.86
N GLU A 421 4.06 -18.37 -8.43
CA GLU A 421 5.10 -18.17 -9.43
C GLU A 421 4.58 -17.44 -10.68
N GLU A 422 3.36 -17.76 -11.13
CA GLU A 422 2.71 -17.06 -12.24
C GLU A 422 2.33 -15.62 -11.89
N GLU A 423 1.85 -15.36 -10.67
CA GLU A 423 1.63 -14.01 -10.14
C GLU A 423 2.91 -13.15 -10.21
N ILE A 424 4.05 -13.72 -9.81
CA ILE A 424 5.34 -13.03 -9.85
C ILE A 424 5.83 -12.82 -11.28
N LYS A 425 5.65 -13.80 -12.17
CA LYS A 425 5.98 -13.64 -13.60
C LYS A 425 5.15 -12.52 -14.25
N TYR A 426 3.85 -12.49 -13.95
CA TYR A 426 2.96 -11.42 -14.43
C TYR A 426 3.40 -10.05 -13.91
N LEU A 427 3.64 -9.93 -12.61
CA LEU A 427 4.11 -8.67 -11.99
C LEU A 427 5.37 -8.14 -12.68
N LYS A 428 6.39 -9.00 -12.86
CA LYS A 428 7.64 -8.61 -13.56
C LYS A 428 7.39 -8.21 -15.00
N LEU A 429 6.58 -8.98 -15.73
CA LEU A 429 6.25 -8.69 -17.13
C LEU A 429 5.52 -7.36 -17.26
N TRP A 430 4.53 -7.12 -16.40
CA TRP A 430 3.76 -5.90 -16.40
C TRP A 430 4.65 -4.68 -16.13
N ILE A 431 5.49 -4.74 -15.09
CA ILE A 431 6.42 -3.65 -14.74
C ILE A 431 7.40 -3.39 -15.89
N ASN A 432 7.98 -4.43 -16.47
CA ASN A 432 8.91 -4.27 -17.59
C ASN A 432 8.26 -3.60 -18.80
N ASN A 433 7.04 -4.00 -19.16
CA ASN A 433 6.29 -3.39 -20.25
C ASN A 433 5.93 -1.92 -19.92
N ARG A 434 5.52 -1.64 -18.67
CA ARG A 434 5.23 -0.28 -18.20
C ARG A 434 6.43 0.63 -18.30
N LEU A 435 7.58 0.19 -17.82
CA LEU A 435 8.82 0.95 -17.87
C LEU A 435 9.27 1.20 -19.32
N ASN A 436 9.18 0.19 -20.19
CA ASN A 436 9.52 0.34 -21.61
C ASN A 436 8.63 1.36 -22.30
N TRP A 437 7.32 1.36 -21.99
CA TRP A 437 6.40 2.36 -22.53
C TRP A 437 6.74 3.76 -21.99
N MET A 438 6.95 3.92 -20.68
CA MET A 438 7.34 5.21 -20.10
C MET A 438 8.69 5.70 -20.65
N ASP A 439 9.65 4.81 -20.88
CA ASP A 439 10.93 5.14 -21.52
C ASP A 439 10.71 5.71 -22.93
N SER A 440 9.73 5.21 -23.70
CA SER A 440 9.42 5.72 -25.04
C SER A 440 8.74 7.10 -25.01
N GLU A 441 8.02 7.42 -23.96
CA GLU A 441 7.29 8.68 -23.81
C GLU A 441 8.14 9.81 -23.20
N LEU A 442 9.10 9.44 -22.33
CA LEU A 442 9.91 10.40 -21.58
C LEU A 442 11.35 10.54 -22.10
N ASN A 443 11.78 9.79 -23.11
CA ASN A 443 13.12 9.93 -23.72
C ASN A 443 13.19 11.00 -24.82
#